data_f977b28551ba3a6a4dd7c501fc0b8321
#
_entry.id   f977b28551ba3a6a4dd7c501fc0b8321
#
_cell.length_a   1.000
_cell.length_b   1.000
_cell.length_c   1.000
_cell.angle_alpha   90.00
_cell.angle_beta   90.00
_cell.angle_gamma   90.00
#
_symmetry.space_group_name_H-M   'P 1'
#
loop_
_entity.id
_entity.type
_entity.pdbx_description
1 polymer ?
#
loop_
_entity_poly.entity_id
_entity_poly.type
_entity_poly.pdbx_seq_one_letter_code
_entity_poly.pdbx_strand_id
1 'polypeptide(L)' 'MVLEDSRNGVLAAKRAGMRCIGYANPNSGNQDLSAADRIVKSPDDIKIANFMNMHD' A
#
# COMPACT_ATOMS: atom_id res chain seq x y z
N MET A 1 -7.02 -5.56 4.99
CA MET A 1 -5.83 -4.95 4.36
C MET A 1 -6.26 -4.12 3.16
N VAL A 2 -5.59 -3.01 2.94
CA VAL A 2 -5.95 -2.05 1.90
C VAL A 2 -4.75 -1.88 0.96
N LEU A 3 -5.04 -1.78 -0.34
CA LEU A 3 -4.05 -1.44 -1.36
C LEU A 3 -4.33 -0.03 -1.85
N GLU A 4 -3.33 0.85 -1.78
CA GLU A 4 -3.48 2.24 -2.19
C GLU A 4 -2.27 2.71 -2.98
N ASP A 5 -2.52 3.54 -3.98
CA ASP A 5 -1.45 4.14 -4.78
C ASP A 5 -1.32 5.65 -4.56
N SER A 6 -2.02 6.20 -3.59
CA SER A 6 -1.94 7.63 -3.27
C SER A 6 -1.61 7.84 -1.80
N ARG A 7 -0.95 8.96 -1.51
CA ARG A 7 -0.65 9.35 -0.15
C ARG A 7 -1.92 9.48 0.69
N ASN A 8 -2.95 10.11 0.15
CA ASN A 8 -4.20 10.32 0.88
C ASN A 8 -4.89 8.99 1.21
N GLY A 9 -4.88 8.04 0.29
CA GLY A 9 -5.46 6.72 0.52
C GLY A 9 -4.72 5.96 1.59
N VAL A 10 -3.38 6.00 1.57
CA VAL A 10 -2.55 5.36 2.59
C VAL A 10 -2.85 5.96 3.96
N LEU A 11 -2.89 7.28 4.06
CA LEU A 11 -3.17 7.94 5.34
C LEU A 11 -4.55 7.60 5.85
N ALA A 12 -5.56 7.57 4.98
CA ALA A 12 -6.91 7.21 5.37
C ALA A 12 -6.97 5.79 5.93
N ALA A 13 -6.31 4.84 5.26
CA ALA A 13 -6.25 3.46 5.73
C ALA A 13 -5.59 3.36 7.09
N LYS A 14 -4.49 4.07 7.30
CA LYS A 14 -3.78 4.03 8.58
C LYS A 14 -4.59 4.68 9.70
N ARG A 15 -5.32 5.76 9.41
CA ARG A 15 -6.22 6.38 10.40
C ARG A 15 -7.34 5.45 10.81
N ALA A 16 -7.78 4.58 9.90
CA ALA A 16 -8.80 3.58 10.20
C ALA A 16 -8.24 2.36 10.94
N GLY A 17 -6.94 2.34 11.22
CA GLY A 17 -6.31 1.22 11.91
C GLY A 17 -6.08 0.00 11.04
N MET A 18 -6.10 0.16 9.71
CA MET A 18 -5.96 -0.95 8.78
C MET A 18 -4.53 -1.08 8.28
N ARG A 19 -4.13 -2.31 7.95
CA ARG A 19 -2.87 -2.51 7.26
C ARG A 19 -3.01 -2.04 5.83
N CYS A 20 -1.93 -1.43 5.30
CA CYS A 20 -1.94 -0.81 3.99
C CYS A 20 -0.69 -1.17 3.21
N ILE A 21 -0.88 -1.60 1.98
CA ILE A 21 0.21 -1.73 1.01
C ILE A 21 0.15 -0.52 0.10
N GLY A 22 1.25 0.22 0.02
CA GLY A 22 1.40 1.31 -0.94
C GLY A 22 1.90 0.75 -2.26
N TYR A 23 1.17 1.01 -3.33
CA TYR A 23 1.59 0.61 -4.67
C TYR A 23 2.21 1.82 -5.37
N ALA A 24 3.50 1.71 -5.69
CA ALA A 24 4.23 2.77 -6.39
C ALA A 24 3.89 2.71 -7.89
N ASN A 25 2.69 3.16 -8.22
CA ASN A 25 2.15 3.12 -9.57
C ASN A 25 2.76 4.26 -10.39
N PRO A 26 3.44 3.96 -11.50
CA PRO A 26 4.05 5.02 -12.33
C PRO A 26 3.04 6.00 -12.91
N ASN A 27 1.78 5.60 -13.01
CA ASN A 27 0.72 6.46 -13.54
C ASN A 27 0.12 7.38 -12.47
N SER A 28 0.44 7.18 -11.21
CA SER A 28 -0.09 7.99 -10.11
C SER A 28 0.80 9.19 -9.78
N GLY A 29 1.89 9.37 -10.48
CA GLY A 29 2.83 10.43 -10.19
C GLY A 29 3.68 10.13 -8.97
N ASN A 30 4.25 11.17 -8.40
CA ASN A 30 5.19 11.05 -7.29
C ASN A 30 4.43 11.13 -5.96
N GLN A 31 3.97 9.99 -5.48
CA GLN A 31 3.22 9.91 -4.23
C GLN A 31 4.12 9.49 -3.07
N ASP A 32 3.95 10.13 -1.93
CA ASP A 32 4.64 9.74 -0.71
C ASP A 32 3.86 8.60 -0.03
N LEU A 33 4.34 7.38 -0.17
CA LEU A 33 3.70 6.19 0.37
C LEU A 33 4.35 5.71 1.66
N SER A 34 5.21 6.53 2.27
CA SER A 34 6.04 6.10 3.40
C SER A 34 5.23 5.67 4.63
N ALA A 35 3.99 6.12 4.77
CA ALA A 35 3.13 5.71 5.88
C ALA A 35 2.55 4.30 5.71
N ALA A 36 2.64 3.71 4.52
CA ALA A 36 2.16 2.35 4.30
C ALA A 36 3.01 1.34 5.06
N ASP A 37 2.42 0.21 5.41
CA ASP A 37 3.14 -0.87 6.08
C ASP A 37 4.16 -1.51 5.14
N ARG A 38 3.88 -1.51 3.85
CA ARG A 38 4.78 -2.04 2.83
C ARG A 38 4.56 -1.27 1.54
N ILE A 39 5.64 -1.10 0.77
CA ILE A 39 5.57 -0.48 -0.54
C ILE A 39 5.98 -1.51 -1.58
N VAL A 40 5.17 -1.66 -2.63
CA VAL A 40 5.44 -2.56 -3.74
C VAL A 40 5.46 -1.78 -5.04
N LYS A 41 6.17 -2.29 -6.03
CA LYS A 41 6.34 -1.61 -7.32
C LYS A 41 5.57 -2.28 -8.45
N SER A 42 5.11 -3.51 -8.24
CA SER A 42 4.33 -4.21 -9.25
C SER A 42 3.21 -5.01 -8.61
N PRO A 43 2.14 -5.31 -9.38
CA PRO A 43 1.03 -6.12 -8.87
C PRO A 43 1.45 -7.51 -8.43
N ASP A 44 2.50 -8.08 -9.02
CA ASP A 44 2.98 -9.40 -8.63
C ASP A 44 3.54 -9.40 -7.21
N ASP A 45 4.20 -8.32 -6.82
CA ASP A 45 4.71 -8.17 -5.46
C ASP A 45 3.57 -8.16 -4.44
N ILE A 46 2.42 -7.64 -4.82
CA ILE A 46 1.25 -7.57 -3.95
C ILE A 46 0.77 -8.96 -3.56
N LYS A 47 0.71 -9.90 -4.51
CA LYS A 47 0.26 -11.25 -4.24
C LYS A 47 1.11 -11.93 -3.18
N ILE A 48 2.41 -11.80 -3.29
CA ILE A 48 3.34 -12.40 -2.33
C ILE A 48 3.15 -11.77 -0.96
N ALA A 49 3.05 -10.44 -0.90
CA ALA A 49 2.87 -9.74 0.37
C ALA A 49 1.59 -10.16 1.07
N ASN A 50 0.50 -10.35 0.33
CA ASN A 50 -0.76 -10.78 0.90
C ASN A 50 -0.66 -12.13 1.59
N PHE A 51 -0.04 -13.09 0.92
CA PHE A 51 0.02 -14.45 1.45
C PHE A 51 1.04 -14.60 2.55
N MET A 52 2.12 -13.84 2.51
CA MET A 52 3.26 -14.08 3.37
C MET A 52 3.26 -13.21 4.61
N ASN A 53 2.79 -11.96 4.54
CA ASN A 53 3.08 -10.99 5.57
C ASN A 53 1.91 -10.15 6.04
N MET A 54 0.81 -10.10 5.32
CA MET A 54 -0.24 -9.14 5.60
C MET A 54 -1.53 -9.84 6.04
N HIS A 55 -1.80 -9.72 7.32
CA HIS A 55 -3.06 -10.19 7.92
C HIS A 55 -3.70 -9.02 8.64
N ASP A 56 -4.95 -8.85 8.45
CA ASP A 56 -5.71 -7.84 9.19
C ASP A 56 -6.20 -8.39 10.52
#